data_10c8e86085d632a3cba9e2c3a92fdb0c
#
_entry.id   10c8e86085d632a3cba9e2c3a92fdb0c
#
_cell.length_a   1.000
_cell.length_b   1.000
_cell.length_c   1.000
_cell.angle_alpha   90.00
_cell.angle_beta   90.00
_cell.angle_gamma   90.00
#
_symmetry.space_group_name_H-M   'P 1'
#
loop_
_entity.id
_entity.type
_entity.pdbx_description
1 polymer ?
#
loop_
_entity_poly.entity_id
_entity_poly.type
_entity_poly.pdbx_seq_one_letter_code
_entity_poly.pdbx_strand_id
1 'polypeptide(L)'
;LVMQLHPGAWRDHNPLIAARFGRDKGADIPIITEYTRNLRPLLAAFGNDARLTLVLFTLDETAYSRELAPLAGHYPALRLGPPWWFFDSWNGMQRFFEQVIETAGLYNTAGFNDDTRAFPSIPARHDIWRRASANWLAGLVVRRMIDEADAHEMMSELAYGLAKHTYKL
;
A
#
# COMPACT_ATOMS: atom_id res chain seq x y z
N LEU A 1 -1.46 2.84 -18.99
CA LEU A 1 -0.50 1.89 -18.42
C LEU A 1 -0.50 2.02 -16.91
N VAL A 2 -0.53 0.88 -16.20
CA VAL A 2 -0.33 0.82 -14.75
C VAL A 2 1.04 0.20 -14.49
N MET A 3 1.86 0.88 -13.73
CA MET A 3 3.19 0.42 -13.32
C MET A 3 3.22 0.27 -11.80
N GLN A 4 3.78 -0.82 -11.31
CA GLN A 4 3.96 -1.06 -9.88
C GLN A 4 5.45 -1.13 -9.54
N LEU A 5 5.84 -0.51 -8.42
CA LEU A 5 7.19 -0.58 -7.89
C LEU A 5 7.17 -1.23 -6.50
N HIS A 6 7.95 -2.31 -6.36
CA HIS A 6 8.06 -3.13 -5.14
C HIS A 6 9.52 -3.24 -4.68
N PRO A 7 10.21 -2.14 -4.37
CA PRO A 7 11.60 -2.19 -3.92
C PRO A 7 11.70 -2.48 -2.43
N GLY A 8 12.93 -2.72 -1.97
CA GLY A 8 13.26 -2.63 -0.56
C GLY A 8 13.42 -3.96 0.18
N ALA A 9 13.76 -5.05 -0.51
CA ALA A 9 14.11 -6.32 0.13
C ALA A 9 15.57 -6.70 -0.14
N TRP A 10 16.31 -7.02 0.91
CA TRP A 10 17.55 -7.78 0.80
C TRP A 10 17.20 -9.26 0.79
N ARG A 11 17.22 -9.83 -0.38
CA ARG A 11 16.87 -11.24 -0.59
C ARG A 11 17.94 -12.18 -0.03
N ASP A 12 17.48 -13.30 0.53
CA ASP A 12 18.34 -14.37 1.03
C ASP A 12 19.40 -13.87 2.05
N HIS A 13 18.99 -12.93 2.92
CA HIS A 13 19.88 -12.28 3.89
C HIS A 13 20.58 -13.27 4.83
N ASN A 14 19.96 -14.41 5.14
CA ASN A 14 20.59 -15.47 5.93
C ASN A 14 21.33 -16.45 5.00
N PRO A 15 22.67 -16.39 4.94
CA PRO A 15 23.45 -17.21 4.01
C PRO A 15 23.37 -18.72 4.30
N LEU A 16 23.15 -19.11 5.55
CA LEU A 16 23.02 -20.52 5.92
C LEU A 16 21.71 -21.12 5.36
N ILE A 17 20.61 -20.37 5.45
CA ILE A 17 19.31 -20.79 4.90
C ILE A 17 19.39 -20.83 3.37
N ALA A 18 19.96 -19.80 2.76
CA ALA A 18 20.14 -19.73 1.31
C ALA A 18 21.00 -20.89 0.78
N ALA A 19 22.10 -21.21 1.45
CA ALA A 19 22.98 -22.33 1.06
C ALA A 19 22.31 -23.69 1.23
N ARG A 20 21.51 -23.88 2.28
CA ARG A 20 20.87 -25.16 2.59
C ARG A 20 19.61 -25.45 1.78
N PHE A 21 18.79 -24.44 1.54
CA PHE A 21 17.45 -24.59 0.97
C PHE A 21 17.24 -23.86 -0.36
N GLY A 22 18.23 -23.12 -0.83
CA GLY A 22 18.15 -22.33 -2.05
C GLY A 22 17.49 -20.97 -1.83
N ARG A 23 17.21 -20.28 -2.94
CA ARG A 23 16.67 -18.91 -2.96
C ARG A 23 15.19 -18.87 -2.57
N ASP A 24 14.74 -17.70 -2.13
CA ASP A 24 13.31 -17.40 -1.83
C ASP A 24 12.71 -18.32 -0.76
N LYS A 25 13.45 -18.57 0.31
CA LYS A 25 13.00 -19.40 1.45
C LYS A 25 12.63 -18.58 2.71
N GLY A 26 12.23 -17.31 2.52
CA GLY A 26 11.76 -16.46 3.60
C GLY A 26 12.85 -15.81 4.45
N ALA A 27 14.10 -15.80 3.97
CA ALA A 27 15.23 -15.16 4.64
C ALA A 27 15.47 -13.72 4.13
N ASP A 28 14.42 -13.00 3.81
CA ASP A 28 14.48 -11.64 3.26
C ASP A 28 14.28 -10.61 4.37
N ILE A 29 15.02 -9.50 4.30
CA ILE A 29 14.95 -8.41 5.29
C ILE A 29 14.65 -7.10 4.56
N PRO A 30 13.73 -6.27 5.07
CA PRO A 30 13.50 -4.94 4.55
C PRO A 30 14.76 -4.07 4.64
N ILE A 31 14.98 -3.25 3.62
CA ILE A 31 16.05 -2.25 3.58
C ILE A 31 15.46 -0.87 3.28
N ILE A 32 16.15 0.17 3.71
CA ILE A 32 15.80 1.55 3.42
C ILE A 32 15.74 1.75 1.89
N THR A 33 14.65 2.34 1.43
CA THR A 33 14.46 2.74 0.04
C THR A 33 14.18 4.23 -0.02
N GLU A 34 14.92 4.96 -0.81
CA GLU A 34 14.77 6.39 -1.00
C GLU A 34 13.87 6.67 -2.23
N TYR A 35 12.64 7.10 -1.97
CA TYR A 35 11.65 7.35 -3.02
C TYR A 35 11.70 8.77 -3.55
N THR A 36 11.77 9.76 -2.68
CA THR A 36 11.65 11.17 -3.02
C THR A 36 12.68 11.58 -4.07
N ARG A 37 13.93 11.24 -3.84
CA ARG A 37 15.04 11.58 -4.73
C ARG A 37 15.03 10.75 -6.01
N ASN A 38 14.85 9.44 -5.84
CA ASN A 38 14.96 8.50 -6.95
C ASN A 38 13.78 8.59 -7.94
N LEU A 39 12.59 8.93 -7.47
CA LEU A 39 11.42 9.12 -8.34
C LEU A 39 11.35 10.53 -8.95
N ARG A 40 12.11 11.50 -8.44
CA ARG A 40 12.01 12.89 -8.89
C ARG A 40 12.14 13.07 -10.40
N PRO A 41 13.09 12.42 -11.13
CA PRO A 41 13.20 12.59 -12.58
C PRO A 41 11.95 12.09 -13.32
N LEU A 42 11.42 10.92 -12.91
CA LEU A 42 10.20 10.36 -13.49
C LEU A 42 8.97 11.23 -13.21
N LEU A 43 8.82 11.68 -11.96
CA LEU A 43 7.67 12.49 -11.55
C LEU A 43 7.71 13.91 -12.11
N ALA A 44 8.90 14.49 -12.29
CA ALA A 44 9.05 15.77 -12.95
C ALA A 44 8.59 15.71 -14.43
N ALA A 45 8.82 14.59 -15.10
CA ALA A 45 8.43 14.41 -16.50
C ALA A 45 6.96 13.96 -16.65
N PHE A 46 6.48 13.07 -15.80
CA PHE A 46 5.21 12.35 -16.01
C PHE A 46 4.26 12.33 -14.79
N GLY A 47 4.64 12.92 -13.68
CA GLY A 47 3.84 12.85 -12.43
C GLY A 47 2.46 13.52 -12.55
N ASN A 48 2.29 14.44 -13.51
CA ASN A 48 1.01 15.10 -13.81
C ASN A 48 0.32 14.55 -15.07
N ASP A 49 0.83 13.45 -15.65
CA ASP A 49 0.23 12.85 -16.86
C ASP A 49 -0.85 11.83 -16.45
N ALA A 50 -2.11 12.14 -16.74
CA ALA A 50 -3.26 11.28 -16.42
C ALA A 50 -3.22 9.88 -17.10
N ARG A 51 -2.36 9.68 -18.09
CA ARG A 51 -2.17 8.38 -18.76
C ARG A 51 -1.31 7.41 -17.95
N LEU A 52 -0.45 7.94 -17.04
CA LEU A 52 0.37 7.16 -16.14
C LEU A 52 -0.41 6.88 -14.85
N THR A 53 -0.39 5.65 -14.39
CA THR A 53 -0.73 5.26 -13.03
C THR A 53 0.46 4.51 -12.46
N LEU A 54 1.07 5.06 -11.42
CA LEU A 54 2.22 4.48 -10.74
C LEU A 54 1.82 4.11 -9.32
N VAL A 55 1.83 2.81 -9.02
CA VAL A 55 1.51 2.29 -7.68
C VAL A 55 2.81 2.00 -6.94
N LEU A 56 2.99 2.61 -5.78
CA LEU A 56 4.17 2.46 -4.94
C LEU A 56 3.88 1.54 -3.76
N PHE A 57 4.73 0.53 -3.59
CA PHE A 57 4.75 -0.35 -2.43
C PHE A 57 6.05 -0.16 -1.67
N THR A 58 6.06 -0.42 -0.39
CA THR A 58 7.27 -0.37 0.44
C THR A 58 7.28 -1.52 1.44
N LEU A 59 8.48 -1.93 1.86
CA LEU A 59 8.70 -2.79 3.03
C LEU A 59 9.22 -1.98 4.23
N ASP A 60 9.38 -0.68 4.06
CA ASP A 60 9.82 0.24 5.10
C ASP A 60 8.64 1.13 5.53
N GLU A 61 8.00 0.80 6.65
CA GLU A 61 6.90 1.60 7.19
C GLU A 61 7.30 3.05 7.47
N THR A 62 8.59 3.32 7.76
CA THR A 62 9.06 4.68 8.02
C THR A 62 9.00 5.58 6.79
N ALA A 63 8.97 5.01 5.59
CA ALA A 63 8.83 5.74 4.35
C ALA A 63 7.39 6.25 4.10
N TYR A 64 6.36 5.67 4.73
CA TYR A 64 4.98 6.05 4.46
C TYR A 64 4.70 7.52 4.74
N SER A 65 4.86 7.97 5.97
CA SER A 65 4.55 9.35 6.35
C SER A 65 5.60 10.36 5.85
N ARG A 66 6.87 9.92 5.76
CA ARG A 66 7.96 10.80 5.35
C ARG A 66 8.00 11.08 3.85
N GLU A 67 7.73 10.07 3.01
CA GLU A 67 7.93 10.18 1.57
C GLU A 67 6.68 9.83 0.76
N LEU A 68 6.11 8.64 0.99
CA LEU A 68 5.10 8.08 0.10
C LEU A 68 3.78 8.83 0.18
N ALA A 69 3.30 9.15 1.37
CA ALA A 69 2.06 9.88 1.54
C ALA A 69 2.14 11.31 0.97
N PRO A 70 3.20 12.12 1.25
CA PRO A 70 3.38 13.41 0.60
C PRO A 70 3.48 13.32 -0.93
N LEU A 71 4.19 12.33 -1.46
CA LEU A 71 4.31 12.14 -2.91
C LEU A 71 2.96 11.81 -3.56
N ALA A 72 2.20 10.89 -2.99
CA ALA A 72 0.89 10.52 -3.51
C ALA A 72 -0.16 11.62 -3.36
N GLY A 73 -0.08 12.41 -2.30
CA GLY A 73 -0.93 13.60 -2.12
C GLY A 73 -0.61 14.74 -3.09
N HIS A 74 0.59 14.73 -3.69
CA HIS A 74 1.05 15.80 -4.59
C HIS A 74 0.93 15.44 -6.07
N TYR A 75 1.27 14.21 -6.47
CA TYR A 75 1.32 13.81 -7.88
C TYR A 75 0.09 12.97 -8.29
N PRO A 76 -0.74 13.47 -9.23
CA PRO A 76 -1.93 12.75 -9.69
C PRO A 76 -1.67 11.35 -10.27
N ALA A 77 -0.47 11.11 -10.82
CA ALA A 77 -0.08 9.80 -11.34
C ALA A 77 0.19 8.75 -10.26
N LEU A 78 0.38 9.16 -8.99
CA LEU A 78 0.75 8.24 -7.92
C LEU A 78 -0.46 7.66 -7.19
N ARG A 79 -0.32 6.40 -6.80
CA ARG A 79 -1.19 5.70 -5.85
C ARG A 79 -0.32 4.93 -4.86
N LEU A 80 -0.77 4.83 -3.62
CA LEU A 80 -0.14 3.96 -2.62
C LEU A 80 -0.75 2.58 -2.67
N GLY A 81 0.08 1.57 -2.86
CA GLY A 81 -0.31 0.18 -2.68
C GLY A 81 -0.65 -0.12 -1.22
N PRO A 82 -1.46 -1.15 -0.95
CA PRO A 82 -1.78 -1.55 0.42
C PRO A 82 -0.54 -2.04 1.17
N PRO A 83 -0.64 -2.19 2.50
CA PRO A 83 0.40 -2.86 3.28
C PRO A 83 0.77 -4.20 2.67
N TRP A 84 2.06 -4.44 2.57
CA TRP A 84 2.58 -5.56 1.81
C TRP A 84 3.59 -6.34 2.65
N TRP A 85 3.57 -7.67 2.53
CA TRP A 85 4.51 -8.64 3.07
C TRP A 85 4.65 -8.55 4.60
N PHE A 86 5.67 -7.84 5.15
CA PHE A 86 6.00 -7.83 6.59
C PHE A 86 4.96 -7.13 7.46
N PHE A 87 4.16 -6.25 6.91
CA PHE A 87 3.10 -5.54 7.63
C PHE A 87 1.73 -5.67 6.96
N ASP A 88 1.57 -6.67 6.11
CA ASP A 88 0.28 -7.15 5.64
C ASP A 88 -0.38 -7.99 6.74
N SER A 89 -0.77 -7.30 7.79
CA SER A 89 -1.34 -7.84 9.01
C SER A 89 -2.33 -6.86 9.60
N TRP A 90 -3.17 -7.29 10.53
CA TRP A 90 -4.15 -6.43 11.19
C TRP A 90 -3.52 -5.12 11.69
N ASN A 91 -2.48 -5.23 12.51
CA ASN A 91 -1.84 -4.05 13.09
C ASN A 91 -1.07 -3.23 12.04
N GLY A 92 -0.48 -3.87 11.04
CA GLY A 92 0.19 -3.18 9.93
C GLY A 92 -0.80 -2.37 9.10
N MET A 93 -1.99 -2.91 8.83
CA MET A 93 -3.06 -2.19 8.13
C MET A 93 -3.56 -0.98 8.92
N GLN A 94 -3.71 -1.10 10.26
CA GLN A 94 -4.09 0.04 11.09
C GLN A 94 -3.04 1.15 11.04
N ARG A 95 -1.75 0.80 11.22
CA ARG A 95 -0.65 1.78 11.13
C ARG A 95 -0.54 2.42 9.74
N PHE A 96 -0.80 1.66 8.67
CA PHE A 96 -0.84 2.20 7.32
C PHE A 96 -1.86 3.34 7.19
N PHE A 97 -3.10 3.12 7.61
CA PHE A 97 -4.12 4.16 7.56
C PHE A 97 -3.72 5.40 8.34
N GLU A 98 -3.18 5.23 9.55
CA GLU A 98 -2.75 6.34 10.40
C GLU A 98 -1.58 7.13 9.80
N GLN A 99 -0.69 6.47 9.07
CA GLN A 99 0.50 7.11 8.49
C GLN A 99 0.26 7.78 7.15
N VAL A 100 -0.76 7.37 6.40
CA VAL A 100 -0.91 7.82 5.01
C VAL A 100 -2.16 8.67 4.76
N ILE A 101 -3.27 8.40 5.43
CA ILE A 101 -4.56 8.93 4.98
C ILE A 101 -4.67 10.45 5.14
N GLU A 102 -4.14 11.04 6.20
CA GLU A 102 -4.20 12.50 6.40
C GLU A 102 -3.42 13.28 5.34
N THR A 103 -2.31 12.73 4.85
CA THR A 103 -1.44 13.43 3.90
C THR A 103 -1.69 13.01 2.45
N ALA A 104 -1.85 11.73 2.19
CA ALA A 104 -2.14 11.24 0.84
C ALA A 104 -3.61 11.44 0.45
N GLY A 105 -4.51 11.27 1.40
CA GLY A 105 -5.94 11.06 1.15
C GLY A 105 -6.25 9.62 0.76
N LEU A 106 -7.41 9.12 1.18
CA LEU A 106 -7.85 7.75 0.92
C LEU A 106 -7.90 7.42 -0.57
N TYR A 107 -8.39 8.33 -1.38
CA TYR A 107 -8.55 8.15 -2.84
C TYR A 107 -7.25 8.15 -3.63
N ASN A 108 -6.12 8.46 -3.00
CA ASN A 108 -4.78 8.30 -3.57
C ASN A 108 -4.12 6.98 -3.17
N THR A 109 -4.87 6.06 -2.57
CA THR A 109 -4.46 4.65 -2.39
C THR A 109 -5.03 3.76 -3.49
N ALA A 110 -4.43 2.59 -3.66
CA ALA A 110 -4.86 1.62 -4.68
C ALA A 110 -5.93 0.64 -4.18
N GLY A 111 -6.49 0.86 -2.98
CA GLY A 111 -7.36 -0.12 -2.34
C GLY A 111 -6.58 -1.35 -1.89
N PHE A 112 -7.14 -2.54 -2.06
CA PHE A 112 -6.47 -3.79 -1.71
C PHE A 112 -6.31 -4.71 -2.92
N ASN A 113 -5.12 -5.22 -3.09
CA ASN A 113 -4.79 -6.32 -3.98
C ASN A 113 -3.94 -7.32 -3.22
N ASP A 114 -4.25 -8.59 -3.39
CA ASP A 114 -3.55 -9.67 -2.71
C ASP A 114 -2.37 -10.17 -3.54
N ASP A 115 -1.17 -10.16 -2.94
CA ASP A 115 0.04 -10.75 -3.50
C ASP A 115 0.25 -12.13 -2.89
N THR A 116 -0.58 -13.09 -3.29
CA THR A 116 -0.53 -14.45 -2.75
C THR A 116 0.00 -15.48 -3.76
N ARG A 117 0.64 -16.51 -3.22
CA ARG A 117 0.99 -17.74 -3.97
C ARG A 117 -0.05 -18.84 -3.83
N ALA A 118 -1.05 -18.64 -2.97
CA ALA A 118 -2.06 -19.66 -2.65
C ALA A 118 -3.47 -19.12 -2.85
N PHE A 119 -4.15 -19.50 -3.90
CA PHE A 119 -5.53 -19.07 -4.20
C PHE A 119 -6.49 -19.16 -3.02
N PRO A 120 -6.46 -20.20 -2.17
CA PRO A 120 -7.35 -20.28 -1.01
C PRO A 120 -7.12 -19.17 0.04
N SER A 121 -5.97 -18.51 0.06
CA SER A 121 -5.71 -17.40 0.99
C SER A 121 -6.34 -16.09 0.56
N ILE A 122 -6.66 -15.91 -0.72
CA ILE A 122 -7.23 -14.65 -1.25
C ILE A 122 -8.48 -14.23 -0.47
N PRO A 123 -9.52 -15.06 -0.31
CA PRO A 123 -10.71 -14.66 0.43
C PRO A 123 -10.42 -14.25 1.88
N ALA A 124 -9.53 -14.97 2.55
CA ALA A 124 -9.17 -14.69 3.95
C ALA A 124 -8.44 -13.35 4.09
N ARG A 125 -7.53 -13.03 3.17
CA ARG A 125 -6.78 -11.77 3.17
C ARG A 125 -7.69 -10.59 2.87
N HIS A 126 -8.58 -10.72 1.87
CA HIS A 126 -9.59 -9.71 1.59
C HIS A 126 -10.57 -9.51 2.75
N ASP A 127 -10.91 -10.58 3.49
CA ASP A 127 -11.74 -10.47 4.69
C ASP A 127 -11.03 -9.69 5.80
N ILE A 128 -9.75 -9.96 6.05
CA ILE A 128 -8.95 -9.21 7.04
C ILE A 128 -8.87 -7.74 6.64
N TRP A 129 -8.61 -7.43 5.37
CA TRP A 129 -8.58 -6.06 4.88
C TRP A 129 -9.89 -5.32 5.14
N ARG A 130 -11.03 -5.92 4.76
CA ARG A 130 -12.35 -5.33 4.97
C ARG A 130 -12.63 -5.06 6.44
N ARG A 131 -12.31 -6.01 7.32
CA ARG A 131 -12.50 -5.83 8.78
C ARG A 131 -11.57 -4.79 9.37
N ALA A 132 -10.32 -4.76 8.95
CA ALA A 132 -9.35 -3.75 9.39
C ALA A 132 -9.77 -2.35 8.94
N SER A 133 -10.20 -2.20 7.69
CA SER A 133 -10.71 -0.94 7.13
C SER A 133 -11.96 -0.47 7.86
N ALA A 134 -12.94 -1.35 8.07
CA ALA A 134 -14.17 -1.03 8.78
C ALA A 134 -13.90 -0.62 10.24
N ASN A 135 -12.98 -1.31 10.92
CA ASN A 135 -12.60 -0.97 12.29
C ASN A 135 -11.96 0.43 12.36
N TRP A 136 -11.05 0.74 11.44
CA TRP A 136 -10.41 2.04 11.38
C TRP A 136 -11.41 3.16 11.08
N LEU A 137 -12.29 2.97 10.07
CA LEU A 137 -13.34 3.94 9.73
C LEU A 137 -14.34 4.16 10.87
N ALA A 138 -14.77 3.09 11.55
CA ALA A 138 -15.61 3.20 12.73
C ALA A 138 -14.93 4.04 13.84
N GLY A 139 -13.63 3.89 13.99
CA GLY A 139 -12.84 4.73 14.90
C GLY A 139 -12.88 6.21 14.52
N LEU A 140 -12.88 6.56 13.23
CA LEU A 140 -13.03 7.95 12.77
C LEU A 140 -14.43 8.50 13.06
N VAL A 141 -15.47 7.70 12.85
CA VAL A 141 -16.86 8.08 13.16
C VAL A 141 -17.03 8.35 14.67
N VAL A 142 -16.55 7.43 15.51
CA VAL A 142 -16.62 7.59 16.97
C VAL A 142 -15.90 8.87 17.45
N ARG A 143 -14.77 9.20 16.82
CA ARG A 143 -14.02 10.43 17.08
C ARG A 143 -14.63 11.67 16.42
N ARG A 144 -15.72 11.52 15.66
CA ARG A 144 -16.40 12.60 14.93
C ARG A 144 -15.51 13.31 13.89
N MET A 145 -14.60 12.57 13.30
CA MET A 145 -13.74 13.05 12.21
C MET A 145 -14.41 12.96 10.85
N ILE A 146 -15.29 11.97 10.68
CA ILE A 146 -16.16 11.77 9.51
C ILE A 146 -17.55 11.36 10.01
N ASP A 147 -18.57 11.45 9.16
CA ASP A 147 -19.88 10.90 9.48
C ASP A 147 -20.02 9.43 9.02
N GLU A 148 -21.16 8.80 9.34
CA GLU A 148 -21.40 7.40 9.02
C GLU A 148 -21.61 7.19 7.50
N ALA A 149 -22.19 8.16 6.80
CA ALA A 149 -22.37 8.09 5.36
C ALA A 149 -21.04 8.11 4.62
N ASP A 150 -20.13 9.01 5.03
CA ASP A 150 -18.74 9.04 4.54
C ASP A 150 -18.03 7.72 4.78
N ALA A 151 -18.17 7.14 5.98
CA ALA A 151 -17.53 5.86 6.31
C ALA A 151 -18.03 4.72 5.42
N HIS A 152 -19.30 4.67 5.08
CA HIS A 152 -19.87 3.66 4.17
C HIS A 152 -19.35 3.82 2.73
N GLU A 153 -19.27 5.06 2.22
CA GLU A 153 -18.68 5.34 0.92
C GLU A 153 -17.21 4.90 0.88
N MET A 154 -16.41 5.38 1.85
CA MET A 154 -14.99 5.05 1.96
C MET A 154 -14.75 3.55 2.08
N MET A 155 -15.62 2.82 2.80
CA MET A 155 -15.53 1.36 2.92
C MET A 155 -15.73 0.65 1.58
N SER A 156 -16.70 1.11 0.78
CA SER A 156 -16.96 0.57 -0.56
C SER A 156 -15.77 0.79 -1.48
N GLU A 157 -15.17 1.97 -1.41
CA GLU A 157 -13.98 2.31 -2.18
C GLU A 157 -12.76 1.48 -1.77
N LEU A 158 -12.48 1.35 -0.47
CA LEU A 158 -11.37 0.52 0.03
C LEU A 158 -11.52 -0.96 -0.30
N ALA A 159 -12.76 -1.47 -0.33
CA ALA A 159 -13.03 -2.88 -0.60
C ALA A 159 -12.98 -3.23 -2.09
N TYR A 160 -13.29 -2.28 -2.98
CA TYR A 160 -13.50 -2.57 -4.40
C TYR A 160 -13.16 -1.42 -5.34
N GLY A 161 -13.74 -0.23 -5.12
CA GLY A 161 -13.71 0.86 -6.11
C GLY A 161 -12.32 1.34 -6.44
N LEU A 162 -11.47 1.57 -5.43
CA LEU A 162 -10.09 2.06 -5.60
C LEU A 162 -9.24 1.08 -6.43
N ALA A 163 -9.33 -0.23 -6.15
CA ALA A 163 -8.60 -1.22 -6.92
C ALA A 163 -9.08 -1.27 -8.37
N LYS A 164 -10.40 -1.27 -8.57
CA LYS A 164 -10.99 -1.25 -9.92
C LYS A 164 -10.52 -0.04 -10.74
N HIS A 165 -10.59 1.15 -10.17
CA HIS A 165 -10.17 2.38 -10.85
C HIS A 165 -8.65 2.42 -11.10
N THR A 166 -7.85 2.05 -10.10
CA THR A 166 -6.38 2.06 -10.21
C THR A 166 -5.89 1.13 -11.32
N TYR A 167 -6.45 -0.07 -11.39
CA TYR A 167 -6.05 -1.08 -12.38
C TYR A 167 -6.84 -1.03 -13.68
N LYS A 168 -7.83 -0.13 -13.80
CA LYS A 168 -8.64 0.07 -15.02
C LYS A 168 -9.41 -1.18 -15.43
N LEU A 169 -10.01 -1.86 -14.44
CA LEU A 169 -10.78 -3.09 -14.61
C LEU A 169 -12.27 -2.80 -14.90
#